data_9e0bc30984df7873067d06d1ca528e84
#
_entry.id   9e0bc30984df7873067d06d1ca528e84
#
_cell.length_a   1.000
_cell.length_b   1.000
_cell.length_c   1.000
_cell.angle_alpha   90.00
_cell.angle_beta   90.00
_cell.angle_gamma   90.00
#
_symmetry.space_group_name_H-M   'P 1'
#
loop_
_entity.id
_entity.type
_entity.pdbx_description
1 polymer ?
#
loop_
_entity_poly.entity_id
_entity_poly.type
_entity_poly.pdbx_seq_one_letter_code
_entity_poly.pdbx_strand_id
1 'polypeptide(L)'
;IDILDMCTGSGAIAVKLARDLPKSNIVAVDVSGAALDVAEKNIESQNLQKRIKLLEGNMFAPFKVKRNGKGKRTFDVIVSNPPYIATREIQKLDREVGEFEPVSALDGGPDGLDYYRTIAENAWRFLDKKGMLFLEIGYDQGESVPRLLEETEHYKDIKVIKDLSERDRIIEAATI
;
A
#
# COMPACT_ATOMS: atom_id res chain seq x y z
N ILE A 1 -14.92 5.22 -8.32
CA ILE A 1 -14.43 4.30 -7.27
C ILE A 1 -13.55 5.06 -6.29
N ASP A 2 -13.60 4.70 -5.02
CA ASP A 2 -12.75 5.26 -3.98
C ASP A 2 -11.58 4.33 -3.71
N ILE A 3 -10.36 4.86 -3.81
CA ILE A 3 -9.11 4.09 -3.70
C ILE A 3 -8.27 4.64 -2.55
N LEU A 4 -7.66 3.74 -1.77
CA LEU A 4 -6.61 4.06 -0.81
C LEU A 4 -5.27 3.56 -1.36
N ASP A 5 -4.32 4.47 -1.56
CA ASP A 5 -2.92 4.16 -1.87
C ASP A 5 -2.09 4.35 -0.60
N MET A 6 -1.64 3.26 -0.02
CA MET A 6 -0.93 3.22 1.26
C MET A 6 0.57 3.03 1.04
N CYS A 7 1.39 3.76 1.78
CA CYS A 7 2.81 3.89 1.54
C CYS A 7 3.09 4.46 0.14
N THR A 8 2.40 5.57 -0.18
CA THR A 8 2.34 6.12 -1.54
C THR A 8 3.69 6.62 -2.06
N GLY A 9 4.62 6.94 -1.17
CA GLY A 9 5.94 7.49 -1.53
C GLY A 9 5.80 8.76 -2.38
N SER A 10 6.34 8.73 -3.58
CA SER A 10 6.25 9.83 -4.56
C SER A 10 4.87 10.01 -5.20
N GLY A 11 3.87 9.21 -4.82
CA GLY A 11 2.53 9.24 -5.41
C GLY A 11 2.41 8.56 -6.78
N ALA A 12 3.39 7.77 -7.19
CA ALA A 12 3.45 7.18 -8.53
C ALA A 12 2.23 6.29 -8.83
N ILE A 13 1.84 5.43 -7.89
CA ILE A 13 0.67 4.55 -8.03
C ILE A 13 -0.61 5.39 -8.05
N ALA A 14 -0.78 6.32 -7.11
CA ALA A 14 -1.94 7.21 -7.06
C ALA A 14 -2.14 8.00 -8.36
N VAL A 15 -1.07 8.60 -8.88
CA VAL A 15 -1.09 9.36 -10.14
C VAL A 15 -1.47 8.45 -11.32
N LYS A 16 -0.86 7.26 -11.41
CA LYS A 16 -1.15 6.30 -12.49
C LYS A 16 -2.61 5.85 -12.45
N LEU A 17 -3.10 5.46 -11.28
CA LEU A 17 -4.49 5.05 -11.09
C LEU A 17 -5.47 6.17 -11.40
N ALA A 18 -5.18 7.41 -10.98
CA ALA A 18 -6.03 8.55 -11.29
C ALA A 18 -6.12 8.82 -12.79
N ARG A 19 -5.05 8.61 -13.55
CA ARG A 19 -5.04 8.77 -15.00
C ARG A 19 -5.84 7.69 -15.71
N ASP A 20 -5.63 6.43 -15.30
CA ASP A 20 -6.25 5.27 -15.96
C ASP A 20 -7.73 5.11 -15.60
N LEU A 21 -8.12 5.57 -14.40
CA LEU A 21 -9.47 5.50 -13.86
C LEU A 21 -10.07 6.91 -13.70
N PRO A 22 -10.59 7.54 -14.76
CA PRO A 22 -10.99 8.96 -14.72
C PRO A 22 -12.09 9.31 -13.71
N LYS A 23 -12.82 8.32 -13.20
CA LYS A 23 -13.89 8.48 -12.20
C LYS A 23 -13.47 8.06 -10.79
N SER A 24 -12.18 7.85 -10.53
CA SER A 24 -11.68 7.50 -9.20
C SER A 24 -11.45 8.74 -8.34
N ASN A 25 -11.62 8.59 -7.03
CA ASN A 25 -11.10 9.48 -6.00
C ASN A 25 -10.07 8.71 -5.19
N ILE A 26 -8.91 9.27 -4.99
CA ILE A 26 -7.80 8.57 -4.34
C ILE A 26 -7.43 9.30 -3.05
N VAL A 27 -7.22 8.54 -1.99
CA VAL A 27 -6.51 8.99 -0.81
C VAL A 27 -5.17 8.30 -0.80
N ALA A 28 -4.10 9.08 -0.77
CA ALA A 28 -2.74 8.57 -0.74
C ALA A 28 -2.11 8.91 0.61
N VAL A 29 -1.57 7.90 1.29
CA VAL A 29 -1.06 8.01 2.65
C VAL A 29 0.42 7.64 2.68
N ASP A 30 1.21 8.46 3.35
CA ASP A 30 2.60 8.13 3.69
C ASP A 30 2.96 8.68 5.06
N VAL A 31 3.93 8.07 5.73
CA VAL A 31 4.45 8.53 7.01
C VAL A 31 5.48 9.64 6.83
N SER A 32 6.09 9.73 5.65
CA SER A 32 7.15 10.69 5.31
C SER A 32 6.56 11.95 4.68
N GLY A 33 6.60 13.07 5.40
CA GLY A 33 6.25 14.38 4.86
C GLY A 33 7.09 14.75 3.63
N ALA A 34 8.38 14.39 3.61
CA ALA A 34 9.25 14.62 2.46
C ALA A 34 8.82 13.83 1.21
N ALA A 35 8.33 12.59 1.38
CA ALA A 35 7.76 11.82 0.27
C ALA A 35 6.46 12.47 -0.24
N LEU A 36 5.62 12.95 0.67
CA LEU A 36 4.38 13.65 0.32
C LEU A 36 4.63 14.97 -0.41
N ASP A 37 5.71 15.71 -0.08
CA ASP A 37 6.12 16.92 -0.83
C ASP A 37 6.46 16.58 -2.30
N VAL A 38 7.05 15.41 -2.55
CA VAL A 38 7.31 14.91 -3.91
C VAL A 38 6.01 14.49 -4.58
N ALA A 39 5.16 13.76 -3.86
CA ALA A 39 3.85 13.33 -4.36
C ALA A 39 2.99 14.53 -4.76
N GLU A 40 2.97 15.61 -3.96
CA GLU A 40 2.23 16.84 -4.26
C GLU A 40 2.66 17.45 -5.60
N LYS A 41 3.98 17.60 -5.82
CA LYS A 41 4.52 18.11 -7.08
C LYS A 41 4.15 17.22 -8.27
N ASN A 42 4.18 15.90 -8.10
CA ASN A 42 3.79 14.95 -9.14
C ASN A 42 2.29 15.05 -9.48
N ILE A 43 1.44 15.19 -8.46
CA ILE A 43 -0.01 15.38 -8.60
C ILE A 43 -0.33 16.69 -9.30
N GLU A 44 0.36 17.78 -8.91
CA GLU A 44 0.19 19.11 -9.51
C GLU A 44 0.59 19.14 -10.98
N SER A 45 1.73 18.52 -11.31
CA SER A 45 2.23 18.44 -12.70
C SER A 45 1.26 17.74 -13.65
N GLN A 46 0.38 16.88 -13.10
CA GLN A 46 -0.63 16.13 -13.84
C GLN A 46 -2.05 16.71 -13.71
N ASN A 47 -2.23 17.84 -12.99
CA ASN A 47 -3.52 18.48 -12.72
C ASN A 47 -4.53 17.55 -12.01
N LEU A 48 -4.06 16.74 -11.05
CA LEU A 48 -4.85 15.72 -10.35
C LEU A 48 -5.27 16.11 -8.93
N GLN A 49 -5.01 17.34 -8.47
CA GLN A 49 -5.25 17.80 -7.09
C GLN A 49 -6.70 17.67 -6.62
N LYS A 50 -7.65 17.70 -7.56
CA LYS A 50 -9.08 17.53 -7.25
C LYS A 50 -9.48 16.08 -7.01
N ARG A 51 -8.62 15.14 -7.37
CA ARG A 51 -8.91 13.70 -7.37
C ARG A 51 -8.03 12.88 -6.45
N ILE A 52 -6.86 13.41 -6.09
CA ILE A 52 -5.94 12.76 -5.18
C ILE A 52 -5.78 13.65 -3.94
N LYS A 53 -6.07 13.06 -2.77
CA LYS A 53 -5.87 13.71 -1.48
C LYS A 53 -4.71 13.04 -0.75
N LEU A 54 -3.68 13.82 -0.41
CA LEU A 54 -2.56 13.37 0.42
C LEU A 54 -2.91 13.46 1.91
N LEU A 55 -2.48 12.48 2.68
CA LEU A 55 -2.58 12.44 4.14
C LEU A 55 -1.26 11.94 4.72
N GLU A 56 -0.69 12.71 5.66
CA GLU A 56 0.45 12.25 6.44
C GLU A 56 0.00 11.37 7.60
N GLY A 57 0.64 10.20 7.74
CA GLY A 57 0.40 9.29 8.84
C GLY A 57 0.87 7.87 8.59
N ASN A 58 0.98 7.12 9.68
CA ASN A 58 1.38 5.72 9.60
C ASN A 58 0.17 4.84 9.25
N MET A 59 0.15 4.33 8.03
CA MET A 59 -0.85 3.38 7.50
C MET A 59 -2.30 3.85 7.77
N PHE A 60 -3.06 3.13 8.58
CA PHE A 60 -4.47 3.44 8.87
C PHE A 60 -4.67 4.52 9.93
N ALA A 61 -3.60 5.03 10.56
CA ALA A 61 -3.71 6.02 11.65
C ALA A 61 -4.48 7.31 11.28
N PRO A 62 -4.42 7.83 10.05
CA PRO A 62 -5.21 9.00 9.65
C PRO A 62 -6.73 8.75 9.65
N PHE A 63 -7.16 7.49 9.58
CA PHE A 63 -8.57 7.12 9.50
C PHE A 63 -9.14 6.83 10.89
N LYS A 64 -9.61 7.87 11.59
CA LYS A 64 -10.23 7.73 12.91
C LYS A 64 -11.57 6.98 12.80
N VAL A 65 -11.63 5.75 13.28
CA VAL A 65 -12.87 5.03 13.49
C VAL A 65 -13.51 5.53 14.77
N LYS A 66 -14.67 6.19 14.70
CA LYS A 66 -15.42 6.56 15.92
C LYS A 66 -15.87 5.29 16.65
N ARG A 67 -15.85 5.32 18.00
CA ARG A 67 -16.21 4.17 18.86
C ARG A 67 -17.56 3.50 18.53
N ASN A 68 -18.49 4.22 17.88
CA ASN A 68 -19.82 3.74 17.47
C ASN A 68 -19.87 3.26 16.00
N GLY A 69 -18.73 3.12 15.32
CA GLY A 69 -18.66 2.71 13.92
C GLY A 69 -19.20 3.73 12.90
N LYS A 70 -19.76 4.86 13.34
CA LYS A 70 -20.27 5.89 12.44
C LYS A 70 -19.14 6.76 11.90
N GLY A 71 -19.18 7.05 10.60
CA GLY A 71 -18.18 7.91 9.92
C GLY A 71 -16.91 7.18 9.50
N LYS A 72 -16.93 5.87 9.44
CA LYS A 72 -15.87 5.06 8.85
C LYS A 72 -15.83 5.33 7.34
N ARG A 73 -14.68 5.77 6.83
CA ARG A 73 -14.44 5.84 5.40
C ARG A 73 -14.08 4.45 4.91
N THR A 74 -14.74 3.98 3.88
CA THR A 74 -14.44 2.73 3.20
C THR A 74 -13.98 3.02 1.78
N PHE A 75 -13.31 2.05 1.18
CA PHE A 75 -12.72 2.11 -0.15
C PHE A 75 -13.13 0.88 -0.96
N ASP A 76 -13.33 1.07 -2.25
CA ASP A 76 -13.52 -0.03 -3.19
C ASP A 76 -12.21 -0.84 -3.37
N VAL A 77 -11.08 -0.13 -3.31
CA VAL A 77 -9.75 -0.72 -3.50
C VAL A 77 -8.77 -0.13 -2.49
N ILE A 78 -7.95 -1.00 -1.90
CA ILE A 78 -6.73 -0.63 -1.20
C ILE A 78 -5.55 -1.18 -1.99
N VAL A 79 -4.59 -0.32 -2.29
CA VAL A 79 -3.31 -0.68 -2.92
C VAL A 79 -2.17 -0.24 -2.03
N SER A 80 -1.10 -1.02 -1.97
CA SER A 80 0.10 -0.65 -1.23
C SER A 80 1.36 -1.27 -1.84
N ASN A 81 2.42 -0.49 -1.88
CA ASN A 81 3.80 -0.95 -2.04
C ASN A 81 4.56 -0.60 -0.76
N PRO A 82 4.42 -1.38 0.32
CA PRO A 82 5.02 -1.07 1.59
C PRO A 82 6.51 -1.49 1.60
N PRO A 83 7.32 -0.98 2.53
CA PRO A 83 8.65 -1.52 2.79
C PRO A 83 8.58 -3.02 3.10
N TYR A 84 9.39 -3.82 2.40
CA TYR A 84 9.33 -5.29 2.49
C TYR A 84 10.69 -5.97 2.64
N ILE A 85 11.78 -5.21 2.73
CA ILE A 85 13.13 -5.78 2.89
C ILE A 85 13.37 -6.07 4.36
N ALA A 86 13.81 -7.28 4.68
CA ALA A 86 14.18 -7.60 6.05
C ALA A 86 15.34 -6.73 6.54
N THR A 87 15.26 -6.21 7.76
CA THR A 87 16.26 -5.28 8.33
C THR A 87 17.71 -5.74 8.13
N ARG A 88 17.96 -7.05 8.30
CA ARG A 88 19.29 -7.65 8.13
C ARG A 88 19.81 -7.64 6.68
N GLU A 89 18.91 -7.53 5.70
CA GLU A 89 19.26 -7.54 4.28
C GLU A 89 19.58 -6.13 3.76
N ILE A 90 19.11 -5.08 4.44
CA ILE A 90 19.32 -3.68 4.02
C ILE A 90 20.81 -3.34 3.93
N GLN A 91 21.62 -3.85 4.88
CA GLN A 91 23.07 -3.61 4.88
C GLN A 91 23.81 -4.28 3.72
N LYS A 92 23.16 -5.22 3.02
CA LYS A 92 23.72 -5.96 1.89
C LYS A 92 23.28 -5.39 0.54
N LEU A 93 22.38 -4.41 0.56
CA LEU A 93 21.90 -3.77 -0.67
C LEU A 93 23.04 -3.06 -1.39
N ASP A 94 23.02 -3.12 -2.71
CA ASP A 94 23.95 -2.38 -3.56
C ASP A 94 23.90 -0.88 -3.19
N ARG A 95 25.07 -0.23 -3.29
CA ARG A 95 25.24 1.18 -2.93
C ARG A 95 24.22 2.10 -3.59
N GLU A 96 23.82 1.79 -4.83
CA GLU A 96 22.84 2.57 -5.59
C GLU A 96 21.45 2.59 -4.93
N VAL A 97 21.00 1.48 -4.33
CA VAL A 97 19.70 1.43 -3.63
C VAL A 97 19.81 2.08 -2.25
N GLY A 98 20.89 1.80 -1.51
CA GLY A 98 21.08 2.30 -0.15
C GLY A 98 21.44 3.80 -0.05
N GLU A 99 21.98 4.41 -1.13
CA GLU A 99 22.34 5.83 -1.16
C GLU A 99 21.19 6.74 -1.65
N PHE A 100 20.23 6.22 -2.43
CA PHE A 100 19.16 7.02 -3.06
C PHE A 100 17.79 6.84 -2.42
N GLU A 101 17.52 5.72 -1.71
CA GLU A 101 16.27 5.52 -1.01
C GLU A 101 16.48 5.58 0.52
N PRO A 102 15.64 6.31 1.25
CA PRO A 102 15.72 6.34 2.71
C PRO A 102 15.46 4.93 3.27
N VAL A 103 16.24 4.52 4.26
CA VAL A 103 16.12 3.19 4.92
C VAL A 103 14.67 2.91 5.36
N SER A 104 13.95 3.93 5.80
CA SER A 104 12.53 3.81 6.19
C SER A 104 11.58 3.44 5.04
N ALA A 105 11.98 3.64 3.79
CA ALA A 105 11.20 3.24 2.63
C ALA A 105 11.48 1.78 2.20
N LEU A 106 12.50 1.14 2.81
CA LEU A 106 12.95 -0.21 2.47
C LEU A 106 12.68 -1.20 3.60
N ASP A 107 12.79 -0.75 4.87
CA ASP A 107 12.79 -1.60 6.05
C ASP A 107 11.38 -2.12 6.39
N GLY A 108 11.15 -3.39 6.08
CA GLY A 108 9.92 -4.13 6.40
C GLY A 108 9.95 -4.81 7.77
N GLY A 109 10.96 -4.52 8.63
CA GLY A 109 11.12 -5.15 9.93
C GLY A 109 12.02 -6.40 9.89
N PRO A 110 12.11 -7.15 10.99
CA PRO A 110 13.05 -8.25 11.16
C PRO A 110 13.02 -9.31 10.05
N ASP A 111 11.84 -9.59 9.51
CA ASP A 111 11.59 -10.58 8.45
C ASP A 111 10.94 -9.99 7.19
N GLY A 112 10.81 -8.65 7.11
CA GLY A 112 10.23 -7.96 5.97
C GLY A 112 8.70 -8.00 5.90
N LEU A 113 8.01 -8.43 6.97
CA LEU A 113 6.56 -8.68 6.95
C LEU A 113 5.74 -7.77 7.88
N ASP A 114 6.35 -6.82 8.60
CA ASP A 114 5.64 -6.04 9.62
C ASP A 114 4.49 -5.20 9.04
N TYR A 115 4.68 -4.61 7.88
CA TYR A 115 3.62 -3.87 7.19
C TYR A 115 2.50 -4.78 6.72
N TYR A 116 2.83 -5.96 6.19
CA TYR A 116 1.82 -6.92 5.73
C TYR A 116 0.97 -7.47 6.87
N ARG A 117 1.56 -7.73 8.06
CA ARG A 117 0.79 -8.08 9.27
C ARG A 117 -0.21 -6.99 9.61
N THR A 118 0.24 -5.74 9.63
CA THR A 118 -0.63 -4.59 9.92
C THR A 118 -1.73 -4.45 8.87
N ILE A 119 -1.42 -4.66 7.59
CA ILE A 119 -2.41 -4.61 6.50
C ILE A 119 -3.41 -5.76 6.64
N ALA A 120 -2.96 -6.98 6.82
CA ALA A 120 -3.82 -8.16 6.95
C ALA A 120 -4.83 -8.01 8.10
N GLU A 121 -4.38 -7.51 9.24
CA GLU A 121 -5.23 -7.32 10.43
C GLU A 121 -6.25 -6.18 10.30
N ASN A 122 -5.99 -5.18 9.45
CA ASN A 122 -6.76 -3.93 9.49
C ASN A 122 -7.44 -3.55 8.17
N ALA A 123 -6.90 -3.88 6.99
CA ALA A 123 -7.38 -3.35 5.71
C ALA A 123 -8.84 -3.73 5.42
N TRP A 124 -9.27 -4.92 5.78
CA TRP A 124 -10.66 -5.37 5.62
C TRP A 124 -11.68 -4.44 6.30
N ARG A 125 -11.27 -3.75 7.36
CA ARG A 125 -12.13 -2.78 8.06
C ARG A 125 -12.38 -1.53 7.23
N PHE A 126 -11.52 -1.22 6.30
CA PHE A 126 -11.57 -0.03 5.44
C PHE A 126 -11.95 -0.36 4.00
N LEU A 127 -12.13 -1.63 3.67
CA LEU A 127 -12.67 -2.07 2.39
C LEU A 127 -14.20 -2.15 2.45
N ASP A 128 -14.85 -1.83 1.35
CA ASP A 128 -16.28 -2.07 1.17
C ASP A 128 -16.55 -3.57 0.97
N LYS A 129 -17.82 -3.95 1.03
CA LYS A 129 -18.24 -5.31 0.67
C LYS A 129 -17.78 -5.61 -0.78
N LYS A 130 -17.02 -6.67 -0.96
CA LYS A 130 -16.35 -7.04 -2.21
C LYS A 130 -15.21 -6.08 -2.61
N GLY A 131 -14.70 -5.30 -1.66
CA GLY A 131 -13.52 -4.47 -1.89
C GLY A 131 -12.28 -5.32 -2.16
N MET A 132 -11.36 -4.77 -2.93
CA MET A 132 -10.15 -5.46 -3.39
C MET A 132 -8.91 -4.90 -2.69
N LEU A 133 -8.00 -5.81 -2.34
CA LEU A 133 -6.68 -5.50 -1.81
C LEU A 133 -5.62 -5.90 -2.82
N PHE A 134 -4.69 -4.99 -3.13
CA PHE A 134 -3.52 -5.24 -3.96
C PHE A 134 -2.26 -4.85 -3.22
N LEU A 135 -1.31 -5.78 -3.09
CA LEU A 135 -0.05 -5.56 -2.38
C LEU A 135 1.12 -5.90 -3.30
N GLU A 136 2.04 -4.98 -3.49
CA GLU A 136 3.36 -5.33 -4.01
C GLU A 136 4.15 -6.08 -2.94
N ILE A 137 4.90 -7.11 -3.35
CA ILE A 137 5.68 -7.98 -2.47
C ILE A 137 7.10 -8.20 -3.00
N GLY A 138 8.01 -8.56 -2.11
CA GLY A 138 9.28 -9.16 -2.49
C GLY A 138 9.07 -10.50 -3.21
N TYR A 139 9.94 -10.81 -4.16
CA TYR A 139 9.82 -12.03 -5.00
C TYR A 139 9.84 -13.35 -4.20
N ASP A 140 10.33 -13.32 -2.97
CA ASP A 140 10.42 -14.44 -2.03
C ASP A 140 9.29 -14.48 -1.00
N GLN A 141 8.32 -13.55 -1.09
CA GLN A 141 7.22 -13.39 -0.15
C GLN A 141 5.88 -13.95 -0.67
N GLY A 142 5.88 -14.62 -1.82
CA GLY A 142 4.68 -15.17 -2.47
C GLY A 142 3.94 -16.25 -1.68
N GLU A 143 4.57 -16.86 -0.66
CA GLU A 143 3.91 -17.80 0.25
C GLU A 143 3.55 -17.15 1.60
N SER A 144 4.43 -16.30 2.12
CA SER A 144 4.30 -15.73 3.47
C SER A 144 3.18 -14.69 3.55
N VAL A 145 3.05 -13.81 2.55
CA VAL A 145 2.02 -12.74 2.58
C VAL A 145 0.61 -13.31 2.37
N PRO A 146 0.34 -14.22 1.40
CA PRO A 146 -0.96 -14.90 1.32
C PRO A 146 -1.36 -15.57 2.62
N ARG A 147 -0.45 -16.29 3.28
CA ARG A 147 -0.70 -16.94 4.55
C ARG A 147 -1.14 -15.97 5.65
N LEU A 148 -0.51 -14.80 5.75
CA LEU A 148 -0.94 -13.76 6.70
C LEU A 148 -2.37 -13.30 6.45
N LEU A 149 -2.80 -13.19 5.18
CA LEU A 149 -4.18 -12.83 4.85
C LEU A 149 -5.16 -13.97 5.18
N GLU A 150 -4.81 -15.22 4.85
CA GLU A 150 -5.62 -16.42 5.15
C GLU A 150 -5.87 -16.58 6.65
N GLU A 151 -4.85 -16.40 7.49
CA GLU A 151 -4.91 -16.53 8.95
C GLU A 151 -5.90 -15.54 9.59
N THR A 152 -6.23 -14.44 8.94
CA THR A 152 -7.22 -13.47 9.47
C THR A 152 -8.68 -13.87 9.20
N GLU A 153 -8.93 -14.79 8.29
CA GLU A 153 -10.28 -15.20 7.84
C GLU A 153 -11.16 -14.06 7.30
N HIS A 154 -10.55 -12.93 6.89
CA HIS A 154 -11.27 -11.76 6.36
C HIS A 154 -11.16 -11.60 4.85
N TYR A 155 -10.33 -12.42 4.20
CA TYR A 155 -10.04 -12.36 2.77
C TYR A 155 -10.32 -13.69 2.08
N LYS A 156 -10.63 -13.60 0.80
CA LYS A 156 -10.85 -14.74 -0.10
C LYS A 156 -10.26 -14.45 -1.47
N ASP A 157 -10.27 -15.45 -2.35
CA ASP A 157 -9.80 -15.35 -3.73
C ASP A 157 -8.35 -14.79 -3.80
N ILE A 158 -7.52 -15.20 -2.81
CA ILE A 158 -6.14 -14.72 -2.70
C ILE A 158 -5.31 -15.32 -3.83
N LYS A 159 -4.64 -14.46 -4.61
CA LYS A 159 -3.82 -14.84 -5.76
C LYS A 159 -2.47 -14.14 -5.72
N VAL A 160 -1.46 -14.86 -6.18
CA VAL A 160 -0.12 -14.31 -6.45
C VAL A 160 0.00 -14.05 -7.94
N ILE A 161 0.33 -12.81 -8.31
CA ILE A 161 0.53 -12.38 -9.69
C ILE A 161 2.01 -12.11 -9.89
N LYS A 162 2.55 -12.68 -10.97
CA LYS A 162 3.96 -12.53 -11.33
C LYS A 162 4.20 -11.28 -12.17
N ASP A 163 5.41 -10.76 -12.07
CA ASP A 163 5.90 -9.70 -12.95
C ASP A 163 6.34 -10.25 -14.33
N LEU A 164 6.79 -9.37 -15.21
CA LEU A 164 7.26 -9.73 -16.55
C LEU A 164 8.51 -10.63 -16.54
N SER A 165 9.18 -10.77 -15.39
CA SER A 165 10.32 -11.66 -15.19
C SER A 165 9.92 -12.99 -14.54
N GLU A 166 8.61 -13.30 -14.49
CA GLU A 166 8.04 -14.51 -13.88
C GLU A 166 8.31 -14.63 -12.36
N ARG A 167 8.58 -13.51 -11.68
CA ARG A 167 8.77 -13.47 -10.24
C ARG A 167 7.48 -13.03 -9.56
N ASP A 168 7.18 -13.60 -8.41
CA ASP A 168 6.06 -13.18 -7.57
C ASP A 168 6.18 -11.69 -7.25
N ARG A 169 5.11 -10.92 -7.48
CA ARG A 169 5.18 -9.46 -7.37
C ARG A 169 3.96 -8.82 -6.75
N ILE A 170 2.76 -9.32 -6.99
CA ILE A 170 1.55 -8.69 -6.49
C ILE A 170 0.68 -9.76 -5.84
N ILE A 171 0.12 -9.45 -4.67
CA ILE A 171 -0.99 -10.18 -4.07
C ILE A 171 -2.29 -9.46 -4.41
N GLU A 172 -3.26 -10.20 -4.94
CA GLU A 172 -4.64 -9.80 -5.10
C GLU A 172 -5.51 -10.57 -4.10
N ALA A 173 -6.38 -9.89 -3.38
CA ALA A 173 -7.35 -10.52 -2.48
C ALA A 173 -8.66 -9.73 -2.44
N ALA A 174 -9.79 -10.42 -2.24
CA ALA A 174 -11.10 -9.80 -2.02
C ALA A 174 -11.52 -9.93 -0.54
N THR A 175 -12.28 -8.97 -0.02
CA THR A 175 -12.94 -9.13 1.29
C THR A 175 -14.07 -10.15 1.21
N ILE A 176 -14.31 -10.86 2.32
CA ILE A 176 -15.43 -11.79 2.47
C ILE A 176 -16.76 -11.04 2.63
#